data_ac331b425fe938896c7a3cec9e53c926
#
_entry.id   ac331b425fe938896c7a3cec9e53c926
#
_cell.length_a   1.000
_cell.length_b   1.000
_cell.length_c   1.000
_cell.angle_alpha   90.00
_cell.angle_beta   90.00
_cell.angle_gamma   90.00
#
_symmetry.space_group_name_H-M   'P 1'
#
loop_
_entity.id
_entity.type
_entity.pdbx_description
1 polymer ?
#
loop_
_entity_poly.entity_id
_entity_poly.type
_entity_poly.pdbx_seq_one_letter_code
_entity_poly.pdbx_strand_id
1 'polypeptide(L)'
;MSSIPLTATITKENKEGGWTFVSWPDSAAYLGTGKATKVAVKTEGNEFAITALPTGDGTHFLPLNKSILKTIGKAVGDTVTLEIQKL
;
A
#
# COMPACT_ATOMS: atom_id res chain seq x y z
N MET A 1 -13.48 -3.06 14.70
CA MET A 1 -12.81 -2.09 13.84
C MET A 1 -12.89 -2.51 12.41
N SER A 2 -13.26 -1.61 11.55
CA SER A 2 -13.46 -1.94 10.15
C SER A 2 -12.20 -1.65 9.35
N SER A 3 -11.88 -2.55 8.42
CA SER A 3 -10.88 -2.29 7.40
C SER A 3 -11.53 -1.51 6.26
N ILE A 4 -10.71 -0.88 5.44
CA ILE A 4 -11.19 -0.20 4.23
C ILE A 4 -10.57 -0.87 3.00
N PRO A 5 -11.34 -0.97 1.91
CA PRO A 5 -10.79 -1.52 0.67
C PRO A 5 -10.03 -0.46 -0.12
N LEU A 6 -8.97 -0.88 -0.76
CA LEU A 6 -8.24 -0.05 -1.72
C LEU A 6 -7.95 -0.89 -2.94
N THR A 7 -8.46 -0.47 -4.09
CA THR A 7 -8.13 -1.10 -5.37
C THR A 7 -7.18 -0.17 -6.11
N ALA A 8 -6.01 -0.68 -6.45
CA ALA A 8 -4.98 0.14 -7.08
C ALA A 8 -4.13 -0.70 -8.01
N THR A 9 -3.46 -0.03 -8.94
CA THR A 9 -2.52 -0.67 -9.83
C THR A 9 -1.13 -0.61 -9.23
N ILE A 10 -0.44 -1.74 -9.20
CA ILE A 10 0.92 -1.82 -8.68
C ILE A 10 1.85 -1.05 -9.62
N THR A 11 2.54 -0.07 -9.09
CA THR A 11 3.38 0.85 -9.84
C THR A 11 4.81 0.75 -9.37
N LYS A 12 5.74 0.89 -10.29
CA LYS A 12 7.17 0.95 -9.97
C LYS A 12 7.67 2.37 -10.21
N GLU A 13 8.46 2.87 -9.29
CA GLU A 13 9.10 4.17 -9.46
C GLU A 13 10.01 4.13 -10.67
N ASN A 14 9.92 5.16 -11.52
CA ASN A 14 10.61 5.16 -12.80
C ASN A 14 12.06 5.66 -12.67
N LYS A 15 12.85 4.95 -11.86
CA LYS A 15 14.28 5.21 -11.72
C LYS A 15 14.99 3.95 -11.25
N GLU A 16 16.28 3.90 -11.47
CA GLU A 16 17.10 2.77 -11.03
C GLU A 16 16.98 2.61 -9.52
N GLY A 17 16.72 1.39 -9.07
CA GLY A 17 16.51 1.12 -7.65
C GLY A 17 15.19 1.60 -7.11
N GLY A 18 14.27 2.00 -8.00
CA GLY A 18 12.96 2.50 -7.59
C GLY A 18 12.10 1.46 -6.88
N TRP A 19 11.20 1.95 -6.04
CA TRP A 19 10.33 1.09 -5.24
C TRP A 19 9.09 0.69 -6.03
N THR A 20 8.54 -0.47 -5.69
CA THR A 20 7.23 -0.89 -6.15
C THR A 20 6.22 -0.53 -5.06
N PHE A 21 5.10 0.06 -5.45
CA PHE A 21 4.14 0.59 -4.48
C PHE A 21 2.74 0.67 -5.08
N VAL A 22 1.76 0.90 -4.22
CA VAL A 22 0.41 1.31 -4.63
C VAL A 22 0.10 2.66 -3.99
N SER A 23 -0.53 3.56 -4.74
CA SER A 23 -0.94 4.86 -4.24
C SER A 23 -2.21 4.73 -3.42
N TRP A 24 -2.30 5.52 -2.34
CA TRP A 24 -3.47 5.51 -1.45
C TRP A 24 -3.93 6.95 -1.23
N PRO A 25 -4.73 7.49 -2.15
CA PRO A 25 -5.10 8.91 -2.10
C PRO A 25 -6.00 9.30 -0.92
N ASP A 26 -6.80 8.39 -0.38
CA ASP A 26 -7.69 8.68 0.74
C ASP A 26 -7.08 8.41 2.11
N SER A 27 -5.79 8.19 2.15
CA SER A 27 -5.10 7.73 3.35
C SER A 27 -5.20 8.70 4.52
N ALA A 28 -5.03 9.99 4.28
CA ALA A 28 -5.04 10.97 5.36
C ALA A 28 -6.40 11.02 6.07
N ALA A 29 -7.49 10.86 5.32
CA ALA A 29 -8.82 10.84 5.90
C ALA A 29 -9.01 9.63 6.82
N TYR A 30 -8.51 8.47 6.41
CA TYR A 30 -8.62 7.27 7.22
C TYR A 30 -7.66 7.27 8.40
N LEU A 31 -6.41 7.65 8.16
CA LEU A 31 -5.37 7.62 9.19
C LEU A 31 -5.46 8.79 10.16
N GLY A 32 -6.05 9.90 9.74
CA GLY A 32 -6.13 11.10 10.56
C GLY A 32 -4.80 11.83 10.70
N THR A 33 -3.82 11.51 9.86
CA THR A 33 -2.49 12.12 9.92
C THR A 33 -1.84 12.05 8.55
N GLY A 34 -0.92 12.97 8.28
CA GLY A 34 -0.09 12.93 7.08
C GLY A 34 1.28 12.29 7.30
N LYS A 35 1.50 11.71 8.47
CA LYS A 35 2.79 11.11 8.82
C LYS A 35 2.82 9.63 8.44
N ALA A 36 4.03 9.06 8.40
CA ALA A 36 4.20 7.62 8.20
C ALA A 36 3.44 6.87 9.28
N THR A 37 2.63 5.89 8.88
CA THR A 37 1.75 5.17 9.80
C THR A 37 1.74 3.70 9.43
N LYS A 38 1.91 2.84 10.43
CA LYS A 38 1.90 1.41 10.20
C LYS A 38 0.46 0.90 10.11
N VAL A 39 0.20 0.06 9.11
CA VAL A 39 -1.13 -0.50 8.88
C VAL A 39 -1.01 -2.00 8.62
N ALA A 40 -2.11 -2.71 8.86
CA ALA A 40 -2.24 -4.10 8.44
C ALA A 40 -2.89 -4.10 7.06
N VAL A 41 -2.31 -4.85 6.13
CA VAL A 41 -2.81 -4.95 4.76
C VAL A 41 -3.11 -6.41 4.47
N LYS A 42 -4.34 -6.69 4.04
CA LYS A 42 -4.78 -8.03 3.72
C LYS A 42 -5.12 -8.11 2.24
N THR A 43 -4.53 -9.06 1.54
CA THR A 43 -4.78 -9.26 0.12
C THR A 43 -4.44 -10.71 -0.27
N GLU A 44 -5.21 -11.27 -1.19
CA GLU A 44 -5.00 -12.63 -1.72
C GLU A 44 -4.81 -13.66 -0.61
N GLY A 45 -5.57 -13.52 0.48
CA GLY A 45 -5.52 -14.46 1.60
C GLY A 45 -4.31 -14.30 2.52
N ASN A 46 -3.50 -13.27 2.31
CA ASN A 46 -2.31 -13.00 3.11
C ASN A 46 -2.45 -11.67 3.85
N GLU A 47 -1.77 -11.56 4.99
CA GLU A 47 -1.78 -10.33 5.77
C GLU A 47 -0.35 -9.87 6.02
N PHE A 48 -0.13 -8.57 5.86
CA PHE A 48 1.19 -7.96 6.04
C PHE A 48 1.07 -6.71 6.90
N ALA A 49 2.12 -6.42 7.67
CA ALA A 49 2.27 -5.13 8.32
C ALA A 49 3.14 -4.26 7.42
N ILE A 50 2.58 -3.15 6.95
CA ILE A 50 3.26 -2.25 6.01
C ILE A 50 3.20 -0.84 6.58
N THR A 51 4.29 -0.08 6.44
CA THR A 51 4.29 1.32 6.81
C THR A 51 3.83 2.15 5.63
N ALA A 52 2.69 2.81 5.78
CA ALA A 52 2.21 3.76 4.78
C ALA A 52 3.10 5.01 4.86
N LEU A 53 3.76 5.34 3.76
CA LEU A 53 4.72 6.43 3.71
C LEU A 53 4.11 7.66 3.03
N PRO A 54 4.33 8.85 3.60
CA PRO A 54 3.76 10.07 3.01
C PRO A 54 4.43 10.43 1.69
N THR A 55 3.61 10.91 0.74
CA THR A 55 4.10 11.33 -0.58
C THR A 55 4.45 12.80 -0.62
N GLY A 56 4.14 13.55 0.42
CA GLY A 56 4.42 14.98 0.49
C GLY A 56 3.24 15.87 0.13
N ASP A 57 2.13 15.29 -0.35
CA ASP A 57 0.93 16.04 -0.74
C ASP A 57 -0.27 15.75 0.17
N GLY A 58 -0.02 15.13 1.31
CA GLY A 58 -1.08 14.75 2.24
C GLY A 58 -1.62 13.35 2.04
N THR A 59 -1.16 12.66 1.00
CA THR A 59 -1.54 11.26 0.79
C THR A 59 -0.37 10.34 1.16
N HIS A 60 -0.62 9.05 1.07
CA HIS A 60 0.38 8.02 1.38
C HIS A 60 0.49 7.04 0.23
N PHE A 61 1.57 6.28 0.22
CA PHE A 61 1.69 5.12 -0.64
C PHE A 61 2.10 3.92 0.21
N LEU A 62 1.77 2.73 -0.29
CA LEU A 62 2.08 1.47 0.40
C LEU A 62 3.18 0.77 -0.38
N PRO A 63 4.42 0.72 0.15
CA PRO A 63 5.50 0.03 -0.55
C PRO A 63 5.27 -1.48 -0.52
N LEU A 64 5.48 -2.12 -1.66
CA LEU A 64 5.34 -3.56 -1.81
C LEU A 64 6.69 -4.12 -2.24
N ASN A 65 7.35 -4.87 -1.37
CA ASN A 65 8.64 -5.46 -1.70
C ASN A 65 8.45 -6.73 -2.54
N LYS A 66 9.54 -7.26 -3.06
CA LYS A 66 9.50 -8.46 -3.90
C LYS A 66 8.91 -9.65 -3.18
N SER A 67 9.17 -9.78 -1.89
CA SER A 67 8.64 -10.88 -1.10
C SER A 67 7.11 -10.84 -1.04
N ILE A 68 6.55 -9.66 -0.82
CA ILE A 68 5.09 -9.48 -0.81
C ILE A 68 4.51 -9.79 -2.17
N LEU A 69 5.08 -9.24 -3.24
CA LEU A 69 4.59 -9.46 -4.60
C LEU A 69 4.61 -10.94 -4.97
N LYS A 70 5.67 -11.63 -4.62
CA LYS A 70 5.78 -13.05 -4.89
C LYS A 70 4.72 -13.85 -4.13
N THR A 71 4.50 -13.50 -2.87
CA THR A 71 3.53 -14.20 -2.03
C THR A 71 2.10 -14.04 -2.56
N ILE A 72 1.75 -12.87 -3.06
CA ILE A 72 0.39 -12.62 -3.57
C ILE A 72 0.24 -12.95 -5.05
N GLY A 73 1.34 -13.28 -5.73
CA GLY A 73 1.30 -13.66 -7.15
C GLY A 73 1.01 -12.49 -8.08
N LYS A 74 1.41 -11.28 -7.71
CA LYS A 74 1.16 -10.08 -8.50
C LYS A 74 2.47 -9.44 -8.94
N ALA A 75 2.39 -8.59 -9.97
CA ALA A 75 3.54 -7.90 -10.54
C ALA A 75 3.17 -6.46 -10.88
N VAL A 76 4.19 -5.67 -11.19
CA VAL A 76 3.97 -4.29 -11.65
C VAL A 76 3.01 -4.28 -12.84
N GLY A 77 2.02 -3.41 -12.78
CA GLY A 77 0.98 -3.33 -13.80
C GLY A 77 -0.30 -4.08 -13.46
N ASP A 78 -0.23 -4.98 -12.49
CA ASP A 78 -1.42 -5.70 -12.04
C ASP A 78 -2.27 -4.83 -11.12
N THR A 79 -3.59 -5.06 -11.17
CA THR A 79 -4.51 -4.42 -10.24
C THR A 79 -4.68 -5.32 -9.03
N VAL A 80 -4.64 -4.72 -7.84
CA VAL A 80 -4.79 -5.46 -6.60
C VAL A 80 -5.81 -4.76 -5.71
N THR A 81 -6.59 -5.54 -4.98
CA THR A 81 -7.51 -5.02 -3.97
C THR A 81 -6.97 -5.38 -2.60
N LEU A 82 -6.76 -4.36 -1.79
CA LEU A 82 -6.21 -4.50 -0.44
C LEU A 82 -7.28 -4.14 0.58
N GLU A 83 -7.28 -4.84 1.70
CA GLU A 83 -8.04 -4.41 2.87
C GLU A 83 -7.05 -3.84 3.87
N ILE A 84 -7.25 -2.59 4.25
CA ILE A 84 -6.30 -1.86 5.08
C ILE A 84 -6.93 -1.57 6.43
N GLN A 85 -6.21 -1.88 7.48
CA GLN A 85 -6.65 -1.61 8.84
C GLN A 85 -5.54 -0.91 9.61
N LYS A 86 -5.90 0.20 10.25
CA LYS A 86 -4.96 0.94 11.08
C LYS A 86 -4.57 0.10 12.30
N LEU A 87 -3.30 0.04 12.57
CA LEU A 87 -2.78 -0.67 13.74
C LEU A 87 -2.77 0.22 14.99
#